data_90ae3a70e23b1d5ab301bf7023744ddf
#
_entry.id   90ae3a70e23b1d5ab301bf7023744ddf
#
_cell.length_a   1.000
_cell.length_b   1.000
_cell.length_c   1.000
_cell.angle_alpha   90.00
_cell.angle_beta   90.00
_cell.angle_gamma   90.00
#
_symmetry.space_group_name_H-M   'P 1'
#
loop_
_entity.id
_entity.type
_entity.pdbx_description
1 polymer ?
#
loop_
_entity_poly.entity_id
_entity_poly.type
_entity_poly.pdbx_seq_one_letter_code
_entity_poly.pdbx_strand_id
1 'polypeptide(L)'
;MSTSTEHRWLAFDTSTDVLSLAVARGGQVWTQTLPGGAQASSGLIPAVLAMLSDADMPLASLDAIVFGRGPGSFTGLRTACAVAQGLAFGADVPVLPVDTLLAVAEEARWTQVQAGAIAPDAALTVLALLDARMDEVYSAAYRWEPVPGASHGRWHEALPLQVGAPEKLHMPNDLVVLQAGNAFSAYGDRLPHVAPGGLRCEALPTAAALLRLASALWAQGLAVPAEQAMPLYIRDKVANTTAEREAMKAQAVEAKTALAKAAAQP
;
A
#
# COMPACT_ATOMS: atom_id res chain seq x y z
N MET A 1 -19.90 -25.95 -16.47
CA MET A 1 -20.35 -25.14 -15.34
C MET A 1 -19.15 -24.96 -14.43
N SER A 2 -18.45 -23.83 -14.54
CA SER A 2 -17.33 -23.50 -13.64
C SER A 2 -17.96 -23.06 -12.33
N THR A 3 -17.83 -23.88 -11.28
CA THR A 3 -18.15 -23.46 -9.93
C THR A 3 -17.17 -22.35 -9.57
N SER A 4 -17.60 -21.10 -9.66
CA SER A 4 -16.89 -19.99 -9.07
C SER A 4 -16.72 -20.34 -7.60
N THR A 5 -15.53 -20.71 -7.18
CA THR A 5 -15.22 -20.98 -5.77
C THR A 5 -15.43 -19.68 -5.04
N GLU A 6 -16.46 -19.59 -4.22
CA GLU A 6 -16.74 -18.41 -3.41
C GLU A 6 -15.68 -18.32 -2.31
N HIS A 7 -14.60 -17.63 -2.59
CA HIS A 7 -13.53 -17.44 -1.61
C HIS A 7 -14.01 -16.61 -0.40
N ARG A 8 -13.51 -16.97 0.76
CA ARG A 8 -13.71 -16.32 2.05
C ARG A 8 -12.39 -15.74 2.52
N TRP A 9 -12.26 -14.44 2.45
CA TRP A 9 -11.01 -13.78 2.78
C TRP A 9 -11.17 -12.73 3.87
N LEU A 10 -10.20 -12.68 4.75
CA LEU A 10 -9.93 -11.57 5.64
C LEU A 10 -8.77 -10.78 5.04
N ALA A 11 -8.89 -9.45 4.96
CA ALA A 11 -7.82 -8.59 4.47
C ALA A 11 -7.59 -7.42 5.42
N PHE A 12 -6.33 -7.01 5.64
CA PHE A 12 -6.01 -5.79 6.38
C PHE A 12 -4.65 -5.20 5.97
N ASP A 13 -4.56 -3.88 6.12
CA ASP A 13 -3.33 -3.11 5.99
C ASP A 13 -3.18 -2.16 7.18
N THR A 14 -1.96 -2.05 7.71
CA THR A 14 -1.57 -1.16 8.80
C THR A 14 -0.29 -0.40 8.48
N SER A 15 0.07 -0.33 7.21
CA SER A 15 1.32 0.26 6.74
C SER A 15 1.37 1.79 6.81
N THR A 16 0.22 2.44 7.03
CA THR A 16 0.06 3.90 7.11
C THR A 16 -0.52 4.33 8.46
N ASP A 17 -0.86 5.62 8.59
CA ASP A 17 -1.58 6.14 9.75
C ASP A 17 -3.07 5.72 9.77
N VAL A 18 -3.48 4.91 8.81
CA VAL A 18 -4.82 4.33 8.70
C VAL A 18 -4.72 2.82 8.78
N LEU A 19 -5.56 2.20 9.60
CA LEU A 19 -5.81 0.76 9.60
C LEU A 19 -7.01 0.51 8.69
N SER A 20 -6.82 -0.27 7.65
CA SER A 20 -7.88 -0.71 6.75
C SER A 20 -8.15 -2.20 6.95
N LEU A 21 -9.42 -2.58 7.09
CA LEU A 21 -9.88 -3.93 7.34
C LEU A 21 -11.02 -4.28 6.39
N ALA A 22 -11.03 -5.48 5.87
CA ALA A 22 -12.13 -6.00 5.06
C ALA A 22 -12.27 -7.51 5.21
N VAL A 23 -13.51 -7.98 5.01
CA VAL A 23 -13.85 -9.39 4.90
C VAL A 23 -14.65 -9.59 3.62
N ALA A 24 -14.41 -10.67 2.90
CA ALA A 24 -15.16 -11.03 1.71
C ALA A 24 -15.69 -12.46 1.80
N ARG A 25 -16.93 -12.65 1.37
CA ARG A 25 -17.55 -13.95 1.14
C ARG A 25 -18.32 -13.90 -0.18
N GLY A 26 -17.79 -14.59 -1.18
CA GLY A 26 -18.34 -14.52 -2.53
C GLY A 26 -18.36 -13.08 -3.06
N GLY A 27 -19.54 -12.58 -3.46
CA GLY A 27 -19.70 -11.22 -3.95
C GLY A 27 -19.93 -10.16 -2.86
N GLN A 28 -20.01 -10.54 -1.59
CA GLN A 28 -20.24 -9.63 -0.48
C GLN A 28 -18.91 -9.19 0.14
N VAL A 29 -18.78 -7.90 0.44
CA VAL A 29 -17.59 -7.31 1.06
C VAL A 29 -18.01 -6.39 2.20
N TRP A 30 -17.43 -6.58 3.38
CA TRP A 30 -17.53 -5.71 4.53
C TRP A 30 -16.21 -4.97 4.70
N THR A 31 -16.26 -3.68 4.91
CA THR A 31 -15.06 -2.85 5.05
C THR A 31 -15.14 -1.98 6.28
N GLN A 32 -14.00 -1.73 6.91
CA GLN A 32 -13.88 -0.80 8.03
C GLN A 32 -12.54 -0.08 7.97
N THR A 33 -12.56 1.20 8.35
CA THR A 33 -11.37 2.03 8.49
C THR A 33 -11.27 2.51 9.92
N LEU A 34 -10.10 2.38 10.52
CA LEU A 34 -9.81 2.75 11.90
C LEU A 34 -8.51 3.58 11.97
N PRO A 35 -8.25 4.29 13.06
CA PRO A 35 -6.95 4.89 13.29
C PRO A 35 -5.84 3.84 13.31
N GLY A 36 -4.78 4.10 12.53
CA GLY A 36 -3.60 3.24 12.42
C GLY A 36 -2.47 3.68 13.36
N GLY A 37 -1.22 3.53 12.90
CA GLY A 37 -0.05 3.91 13.67
C GLY A 37 0.05 3.12 14.99
N ALA A 38 0.26 3.81 16.10
CA ALA A 38 0.40 3.20 17.43
C ALA A 38 -0.88 2.48 17.92
N GLN A 39 -2.04 2.86 17.42
CA GLN A 39 -3.32 2.28 17.83
C GLN A 39 -3.65 0.98 17.07
N ALA A 40 -3.02 0.73 15.94
CA ALA A 40 -3.27 -0.45 15.12
C ALA A 40 -3.06 -1.76 15.92
N SER A 41 -2.04 -1.83 16.77
CA SER A 41 -1.71 -3.04 17.52
C SER A 41 -2.77 -3.44 18.54
N SER A 42 -3.49 -2.49 19.13
CA SER A 42 -4.57 -2.77 20.09
C SER A 42 -5.94 -2.90 19.42
N GLY A 43 -6.13 -2.24 18.25
CA GLY A 43 -7.42 -2.17 17.57
C GLY A 43 -7.68 -3.29 16.57
N LEU A 44 -6.63 -3.84 15.92
CA LEU A 44 -6.79 -4.74 14.79
C LEU A 44 -7.51 -6.04 15.15
N ILE A 45 -7.06 -6.79 16.16
CA ILE A 45 -7.65 -8.09 16.52
C ILE A 45 -9.12 -7.95 16.95
N PRO A 46 -9.49 -7.02 17.86
CA PRO A 46 -10.90 -6.80 18.20
C PRO A 46 -11.76 -6.45 16.98
N ALA A 47 -11.28 -5.61 16.07
CA ALA A 47 -12.00 -5.24 14.85
C ALA A 47 -12.17 -6.43 13.91
N VAL A 48 -11.15 -7.27 13.74
CA VAL A 48 -11.23 -8.50 12.94
C VAL A 48 -12.31 -9.43 13.49
N LEU A 49 -12.31 -9.68 14.80
CA LEU A 49 -13.26 -10.60 15.42
C LEU A 49 -14.71 -10.06 15.31
N ALA A 50 -14.90 -8.75 15.50
CA ALA A 50 -16.20 -8.11 15.33
C ALA A 50 -16.69 -8.25 13.88
N MET A 51 -15.86 -7.92 12.89
CA MET A 51 -16.25 -7.97 11.48
C MET A 51 -16.53 -9.41 11.01
N LEU A 52 -15.75 -10.39 11.46
CA LEU A 52 -16.03 -11.81 11.18
C LEU A 52 -17.36 -12.25 11.78
N SER A 53 -17.68 -11.79 12.99
CA SER A 53 -18.99 -12.06 13.64
C SER A 53 -20.13 -11.42 12.84
N ASP A 54 -20.00 -10.16 12.42
CA ASP A 54 -21.01 -9.45 11.64
C ASP A 54 -21.24 -10.09 10.25
N ALA A 55 -20.21 -10.69 9.69
CA ALA A 55 -20.27 -11.40 8.42
C ALA A 55 -20.75 -12.86 8.57
N ASP A 56 -21.02 -13.32 9.79
CA ASP A 56 -21.32 -14.73 10.10
C ASP A 56 -20.26 -15.68 9.49
N MET A 57 -18.99 -15.39 9.78
CA MET A 57 -17.86 -16.07 9.16
C MET A 57 -16.83 -16.50 10.23
N PRO A 58 -16.86 -17.75 10.69
CA PRO A 58 -15.85 -18.26 11.61
C PRO A 58 -14.44 -18.14 11.02
N LEU A 59 -13.45 -17.80 11.84
CA LEU A 59 -12.06 -17.65 11.41
C LEU A 59 -11.54 -18.92 10.67
N ALA A 60 -11.88 -20.09 11.16
CA ALA A 60 -11.51 -21.38 10.54
C ALA A 60 -12.21 -21.65 9.19
N SER A 61 -13.16 -20.82 8.78
CA SER A 61 -13.83 -20.94 7.48
C SER A 61 -13.18 -20.11 6.38
N LEU A 62 -12.14 -19.33 6.71
CA LEU A 62 -11.40 -18.55 5.73
C LEU A 62 -10.58 -19.44 4.79
N ASP A 63 -10.43 -19.03 3.55
CA ASP A 63 -9.50 -19.67 2.61
C ASP A 63 -8.08 -19.11 2.77
N ALA A 64 -7.95 -17.83 3.11
CA ALA A 64 -6.67 -17.18 3.40
C ALA A 64 -6.85 -15.87 4.16
N ILE A 65 -5.74 -15.40 4.76
CA ILE A 65 -5.61 -14.06 5.33
C ILE A 65 -4.71 -13.24 4.42
N VAL A 66 -5.25 -12.17 3.84
CA VAL A 66 -4.56 -11.23 2.95
C VAL A 66 -4.03 -10.06 3.76
N PHE A 67 -2.78 -9.72 3.64
CA PHE A 67 -2.23 -8.59 4.39
C PHE A 67 -1.24 -7.76 3.59
N GLY A 68 -1.22 -6.46 3.85
CA GLY A 68 -0.21 -5.55 3.31
C GLY A 68 1.14 -5.81 3.96
N ARG A 69 2.11 -6.31 3.17
CA ARG A 69 3.43 -6.66 3.69
C ARG A 69 4.42 -5.50 3.71
N GLY A 70 4.07 -4.36 3.08
CA GLY A 70 4.94 -3.20 2.94
C GLY A 70 5.25 -2.84 1.48
N PRO A 71 6.00 -1.75 1.28
CA PRO A 71 6.67 -0.92 2.29
C PRO A 71 5.71 -0.01 3.06
N GLY A 72 6.16 0.53 4.19
CA GLY A 72 5.37 1.43 5.01
C GLY A 72 5.94 1.62 6.42
N SER A 73 5.09 2.03 7.35
CA SER A 73 5.42 2.21 8.76
C SER A 73 5.97 0.92 9.38
N PHE A 74 7.19 1.00 9.93
CA PHE A 74 7.88 -0.13 10.52
C PHE A 74 7.07 -0.87 11.61
N THR A 75 6.41 -0.12 12.49
CA THR A 75 5.53 -0.70 13.52
C THR A 75 4.28 -1.31 12.88
N GLY A 76 3.68 -0.61 11.93
CA GLY A 76 2.50 -1.10 11.22
C GLY A 76 2.76 -2.42 10.50
N LEU A 77 3.84 -2.51 9.73
CA LEU A 77 4.19 -3.74 9.00
C LEU A 77 4.38 -4.95 9.93
N ARG A 78 5.02 -4.74 11.09
CA ARG A 78 5.17 -5.79 12.09
C ARG A 78 3.84 -6.20 12.70
N THR A 79 2.96 -5.24 12.96
CA THR A 79 1.61 -5.50 13.46
C THR A 79 0.83 -6.34 12.46
N ALA A 80 0.76 -5.93 11.19
CA ALA A 80 0.07 -6.70 10.15
C ALA A 80 0.63 -8.12 10.03
N CYS A 81 1.94 -8.26 9.93
CA CYS A 81 2.60 -9.55 9.79
C CYS A 81 2.33 -10.47 11.00
N ALA A 82 2.52 -9.97 12.23
CA ALA A 82 2.33 -10.77 13.44
C ALA A 82 0.87 -11.20 13.62
N VAL A 83 -0.08 -10.33 13.33
CA VAL A 83 -1.51 -10.65 13.40
C VAL A 83 -1.89 -11.64 12.31
N ALA A 84 -1.41 -11.45 11.07
CA ALA A 84 -1.63 -12.40 9.97
C ALA A 84 -1.12 -13.79 10.33
N GLN A 85 0.13 -13.89 10.83
CA GLN A 85 0.72 -15.15 11.30
C GLN A 85 -0.10 -15.80 12.40
N GLY A 86 -0.43 -15.04 13.45
CA GLY A 86 -1.14 -15.59 14.61
C GLY A 86 -2.54 -16.10 14.27
N LEU A 87 -3.30 -15.33 13.50
CA LEU A 87 -4.65 -15.73 13.07
C LEU A 87 -4.60 -16.90 12.08
N ALA A 88 -3.70 -16.86 11.11
CA ALA A 88 -3.56 -17.92 10.11
C ALA A 88 -3.10 -19.25 10.76
N PHE A 89 -2.16 -19.18 11.68
CA PHE A 89 -1.71 -20.35 12.44
C PHE A 89 -2.84 -20.94 13.31
N GLY A 90 -3.62 -20.07 13.98
CA GLY A 90 -4.75 -20.50 14.81
C GLY A 90 -5.92 -21.08 14.03
N ALA A 91 -6.08 -20.69 12.76
CA ALA A 91 -7.16 -21.14 11.86
C ALA A 91 -6.72 -22.26 10.90
N ASP A 92 -5.45 -22.60 10.86
CA ASP A 92 -4.85 -23.55 9.90
C ASP A 92 -5.12 -23.14 8.44
N VAL A 93 -4.91 -21.85 8.13
CA VAL A 93 -5.10 -21.29 6.79
C VAL A 93 -3.83 -20.58 6.31
N PRO A 94 -3.58 -20.50 4.99
CA PRO A 94 -2.44 -19.76 4.47
C PRO A 94 -2.61 -18.24 4.60
N VAL A 95 -1.52 -17.52 4.40
CA VAL A 95 -1.50 -16.07 4.24
C VAL A 95 -1.19 -15.68 2.80
N LEU A 96 -1.73 -14.56 2.36
CA LEU A 96 -1.47 -13.97 1.06
C LEU A 96 -0.84 -12.57 1.25
N PRO A 97 0.49 -12.45 1.22
CA PRO A 97 1.17 -11.17 1.34
C PRO A 97 1.02 -10.34 0.06
N VAL A 98 0.64 -9.08 0.20
CA VAL A 98 0.46 -8.15 -0.91
C VAL A 98 1.36 -6.94 -0.73
N ASP A 99 2.01 -6.50 -1.80
CA ASP A 99 2.82 -5.28 -1.79
C ASP A 99 1.92 -4.06 -1.59
N THR A 100 2.25 -3.24 -0.59
CA THR A 100 1.46 -2.06 -0.22
C THR A 100 1.33 -1.07 -1.39
N LEU A 101 2.40 -0.84 -2.17
CA LEU A 101 2.33 0.06 -3.32
C LEU A 101 1.47 -0.50 -4.46
N LEU A 102 1.39 -1.82 -4.62
CA LEU A 102 0.46 -2.44 -5.56
C LEU A 102 -1.00 -2.23 -5.11
N ALA A 103 -1.26 -2.31 -3.81
CA ALA A 103 -2.57 -2.00 -3.26
C ALA A 103 -2.96 -0.52 -3.45
N VAL A 104 -1.99 0.41 -3.32
CA VAL A 104 -2.19 1.83 -3.65
C VAL A 104 -2.53 2.01 -5.14
N ALA A 105 -1.82 1.33 -6.03
CA ALA A 105 -2.07 1.40 -7.47
C ALA A 105 -3.46 0.87 -7.83
N GLU A 106 -3.87 -0.26 -7.25
CA GLU A 106 -5.21 -0.84 -7.46
C GLU A 106 -6.31 0.08 -6.91
N GLU A 107 -6.13 0.65 -5.72
CA GLU A 107 -7.11 1.56 -5.14
C GLU A 107 -7.29 2.81 -5.98
N ALA A 108 -6.20 3.41 -6.44
CA ALA A 108 -6.24 4.59 -7.28
C ALA A 108 -6.92 4.30 -8.63
N ARG A 109 -6.54 3.21 -9.31
CA ARG A 109 -7.20 2.79 -10.54
C ARG A 109 -8.69 2.60 -10.34
N TRP A 110 -9.07 1.82 -9.32
CA TRP A 110 -10.47 1.56 -9.00
C TRP A 110 -11.26 2.85 -8.78
N THR A 111 -10.75 3.76 -7.97
CA THR A 111 -11.39 5.05 -7.67
C THR A 111 -11.58 5.89 -8.93
N GLN A 112 -10.56 5.96 -9.81
CA GLN A 112 -10.66 6.72 -11.06
C GLN A 112 -11.64 6.08 -12.06
N VAL A 113 -11.74 4.76 -12.09
CA VAL A 113 -12.75 4.05 -12.89
C VAL A 113 -14.16 4.31 -12.35
N GLN A 114 -14.37 4.25 -11.04
CA GLN A 114 -15.67 4.55 -10.44
C GLN A 114 -16.10 6.02 -10.65
N ALA A 115 -15.14 6.93 -10.69
CA ALA A 115 -15.37 8.34 -11.01
C ALA A 115 -15.59 8.62 -12.51
N GLY A 116 -15.45 7.60 -13.38
CA GLY A 116 -15.57 7.76 -14.82
C GLY A 116 -14.40 8.50 -15.49
N ALA A 117 -13.31 8.75 -14.75
CA ALA A 117 -12.12 9.43 -15.27
C ALA A 117 -11.24 8.51 -16.10
N ILE A 118 -11.32 7.21 -15.89
CA ILE A 118 -10.59 6.17 -16.63
C ILE A 118 -11.59 5.09 -17.05
N ALA A 119 -11.51 4.66 -18.31
CA ALA A 119 -12.35 3.55 -18.78
C ALA A 119 -11.94 2.22 -18.09
N PRO A 120 -12.89 1.34 -17.74
CA PRO A 120 -12.59 0.10 -17.02
C PRO A 120 -11.58 -0.81 -17.70
N ASP A 121 -11.54 -0.77 -19.03
CA ASP A 121 -10.68 -1.57 -19.91
C ASP A 121 -9.44 -0.81 -20.43
N ALA A 122 -9.23 0.42 -19.98
CA ALA A 122 -8.05 1.19 -20.38
C ALA A 122 -6.78 0.65 -19.72
N ALA A 123 -5.79 0.27 -20.54
CA ALA A 123 -4.45 0.01 -20.04
C ALA A 123 -3.84 1.32 -19.49
N LEU A 124 -3.24 1.25 -18.30
CA LEU A 124 -2.57 2.41 -17.70
C LEU A 124 -1.38 2.00 -16.86
N THR A 125 -0.47 2.95 -16.66
CA THR A 125 0.61 2.81 -15.69
C THR A 125 0.32 3.70 -14.48
N VAL A 126 0.43 3.14 -13.29
CA VAL A 126 0.28 3.85 -12.02
C VAL A 126 1.65 3.93 -11.35
N LEU A 127 2.10 5.15 -11.06
CA LEU A 127 3.23 5.41 -10.19
C LEU A 127 2.71 5.59 -8.76
N ALA A 128 2.90 4.58 -7.93
CA ALA A 128 2.51 4.60 -6.54
C ALA A 128 3.60 5.25 -5.68
N LEU A 129 3.21 6.20 -4.82
CA LEU A 129 4.10 7.09 -4.06
C LEU A 129 3.62 7.20 -2.60
N LEU A 130 4.32 6.57 -1.67
CA LEU A 130 4.02 6.72 -0.25
C LEU A 130 5.14 7.50 0.47
N ASP A 131 4.74 8.39 1.36
CA ASP A 131 5.67 9.09 2.25
C ASP A 131 6.44 8.07 3.10
N ALA A 132 7.75 8.00 2.89
CA ALA A 132 8.64 7.13 3.63
C ALA A 132 9.21 7.80 4.88
N ARG A 133 8.80 9.04 5.20
CA ARG A 133 9.40 9.91 6.21
C ARG A 133 10.88 10.19 5.89
N MET A 134 11.53 10.99 6.73
CA MET A 134 12.96 11.29 6.60
C MET A 134 13.35 11.88 5.24
N ASP A 135 12.45 12.65 4.64
CA ASP A 135 12.63 13.30 3.34
C ASP A 135 12.78 12.30 2.16
N GLU A 136 12.12 11.15 2.26
CA GLU A 136 12.14 10.09 1.26
C GLU A 136 10.73 9.61 0.89
N VAL A 137 10.62 9.01 -0.29
CA VAL A 137 9.39 8.44 -0.84
C VAL A 137 9.62 6.97 -1.19
N TYR A 138 8.71 6.11 -0.77
CA TYR A 138 8.57 4.78 -1.35
C TYR A 138 7.88 4.90 -2.70
N SER A 139 8.46 4.34 -3.74
CA SER A 139 7.90 4.40 -5.09
C SER A 139 8.02 3.07 -5.83
N ALA A 140 7.02 2.77 -6.63
CA ALA A 140 7.02 1.69 -7.62
C ALA A 140 6.05 2.05 -8.73
N ALA A 141 6.28 1.55 -9.93
CA ALA A 141 5.30 1.70 -11.01
C ALA A 141 4.74 0.35 -11.43
N TYR A 142 3.44 0.31 -11.60
CA TYR A 142 2.71 -0.87 -12.03
C TYR A 142 1.88 -0.55 -13.26
N ARG A 143 1.91 -1.46 -14.25
CA ARG A 143 1.09 -1.41 -15.44
C ARG A 143 -0.09 -2.35 -15.29
N TRP A 144 -1.29 -1.81 -15.44
CA TRP A 144 -2.50 -2.59 -15.54
C TRP A 144 -2.88 -2.81 -16.99
N GLU A 145 -3.20 -4.02 -17.35
CA GLU A 145 -3.65 -4.40 -18.67
C GLU A 145 -4.94 -5.22 -18.59
N PRO A 146 -5.95 -4.91 -19.42
CA PRO A 146 -7.17 -5.69 -19.48
C PRO A 146 -6.86 -7.09 -20.04
N VAL A 147 -7.54 -8.09 -19.52
CA VAL A 147 -7.50 -9.44 -20.10
C VAL A 147 -8.66 -9.55 -21.10
N PRO A 148 -8.39 -9.81 -22.39
CA PRO A 148 -9.43 -9.92 -23.39
C PRO A 148 -10.50 -10.96 -23.01
N GLY A 149 -11.78 -10.55 -23.05
CA GLY A 149 -12.91 -11.41 -22.71
C GLY A 149 -13.13 -11.67 -21.23
N ALA A 150 -12.38 -11.02 -20.33
CA ALA A 150 -12.56 -11.09 -18.88
C ALA A 150 -12.99 -9.74 -18.31
N SER A 151 -13.67 -9.77 -17.17
CA SER A 151 -14.03 -8.58 -16.40
C SER A 151 -12.90 -8.07 -15.49
N HIS A 152 -11.71 -8.66 -15.57
CA HIS A 152 -10.53 -8.32 -14.78
C HIS A 152 -9.32 -8.09 -15.69
N GLY A 153 -8.30 -7.46 -15.13
CA GLY A 153 -7.00 -7.28 -15.80
C GLY A 153 -5.87 -7.86 -14.96
N ARG A 154 -4.66 -7.59 -15.41
CA ARG A 154 -3.43 -8.01 -14.75
C ARG A 154 -2.54 -6.82 -14.45
N TRP A 155 -1.91 -6.86 -13.29
CA TRP A 155 -0.86 -5.94 -12.91
C TRP A 155 0.50 -6.55 -13.24
N HIS A 156 1.39 -5.71 -13.78
CA HIS A 156 2.79 -6.02 -14.05
C HIS A 156 3.65 -4.93 -13.41
N GLU A 157 4.76 -5.30 -12.82
CA GLU A 157 5.74 -4.33 -12.35
C GLU A 157 6.38 -3.65 -13.58
N ALA A 158 6.30 -2.31 -13.63
CA ALA A 158 6.90 -1.49 -14.68
C ALA A 158 8.20 -0.82 -14.18
N LEU A 159 8.24 -0.41 -12.91
CA LEU A 159 9.44 0.02 -12.21
C LEU A 159 9.49 -0.64 -10.84
N PRO A 160 10.66 -1.15 -10.45
CA PRO A 160 10.81 -1.85 -9.18
C PRO A 160 10.60 -0.93 -7.99
N LEU A 161 10.24 -1.55 -6.87
CA LEU A 161 10.11 -0.90 -5.59
C LEU A 161 11.44 -0.27 -5.14
N GLN A 162 11.41 1.01 -4.80
CA GLN A 162 12.56 1.76 -4.32
C GLN A 162 12.18 2.76 -3.22
N VAL A 163 13.19 3.24 -2.50
CA VAL A 163 13.08 4.35 -1.56
C VAL A 163 14.15 5.38 -1.89
N GLY A 164 13.82 6.67 -1.83
CA GLY A 164 14.78 7.73 -2.10
C GLY A 164 14.16 9.12 -2.05
N ALA A 165 15.00 10.13 -2.26
CA ALA A 165 14.58 11.53 -2.28
C ALA A 165 13.56 11.77 -3.42
N PRO A 166 12.55 12.65 -3.19
CA PRO A 166 11.49 12.92 -4.16
C PRO A 166 12.02 13.36 -5.54
N GLU A 167 13.10 14.13 -5.57
CA GLU A 167 13.71 14.66 -6.80
C GLU A 167 14.43 13.59 -7.65
N LYS A 168 14.70 12.43 -7.06
CA LYS A 168 15.39 11.31 -7.73
C LYS A 168 14.43 10.25 -8.28
N LEU A 169 13.14 10.48 -8.17
CA LEU A 169 12.14 9.55 -8.67
C LEU A 169 12.17 9.47 -10.19
N HIS A 170 12.20 8.25 -10.71
CA HIS A 170 12.09 7.99 -12.13
C HIS A 170 10.64 7.91 -12.56
N MET A 171 10.30 8.60 -13.66
CA MET A 171 8.99 8.51 -14.30
C MET A 171 9.07 7.52 -15.47
N PRO A 172 8.06 6.64 -15.62
CA PRO A 172 7.92 5.86 -16.83
C PRO A 172 7.74 6.79 -18.04
N ASN A 173 8.56 6.64 -19.09
CA ASN A 173 8.63 7.61 -20.17
C ASN A 173 7.47 7.58 -21.17
N ASP A 174 6.63 6.53 -21.20
CA ASP A 174 5.84 6.21 -22.39
C ASP A 174 4.34 6.06 -22.20
N LEU A 175 3.75 6.43 -21.05
CA LEU A 175 2.36 6.07 -20.78
C LEU A 175 1.60 7.15 -20.01
N VAL A 176 0.27 7.17 -20.19
CA VAL A 176 -0.63 7.91 -19.31
C VAL A 176 -0.38 7.45 -17.88
N VAL A 177 0.31 8.27 -17.11
CA VAL A 177 0.70 7.95 -15.74
C VAL A 177 -0.33 8.52 -14.79
N LEU A 178 -0.94 7.64 -14.01
CA LEU A 178 -1.66 8.01 -12.81
C LEU A 178 -0.65 8.02 -11.66
N GLN A 179 -0.33 9.19 -11.11
CA GLN A 179 0.41 9.29 -9.85
C GLN A 179 -0.56 9.09 -8.69
N ALA A 180 -0.28 8.15 -7.82
CA ALA A 180 -1.17 7.77 -6.72
C ALA A 180 -0.43 7.61 -5.40
N GLY A 181 -1.02 8.02 -4.29
CA GLY A 181 -0.43 7.84 -2.98
C GLY A 181 -0.70 9.01 -2.04
N ASN A 182 0.09 9.12 -0.98
CA ASN A 182 0.00 10.18 0.02
C ASN A 182 1.25 11.08 0.08
N ALA A 183 2.20 10.91 -0.84
CA ALA A 183 3.43 11.70 -0.85
C ALA A 183 3.20 13.17 -1.27
N PHE A 184 2.07 13.49 -1.88
CA PHE A 184 1.81 14.80 -2.46
C PHE A 184 1.73 15.91 -1.43
N SER A 185 1.08 15.65 -0.29
CA SER A 185 0.95 16.63 0.79
C SER A 185 2.29 16.94 1.49
N ALA A 186 3.22 15.98 1.49
CA ALA A 186 4.52 16.12 2.13
C ALA A 186 5.56 16.79 1.21
N TYR A 187 5.51 16.49 -0.10
CA TYR A 187 6.61 16.82 -1.01
C TYR A 187 6.22 17.77 -2.14
N GLY A 188 4.94 17.95 -2.44
CA GLY A 188 4.44 18.96 -3.39
C GLY A 188 5.18 18.96 -4.73
N ASP A 189 5.77 20.13 -5.05
CA ASP A 189 6.49 20.37 -6.32
C ASP A 189 7.85 19.66 -6.42
N ARG A 190 8.32 19.06 -5.35
CA ARG A 190 9.53 18.23 -5.34
C ARG A 190 9.32 16.86 -6.01
N LEU A 191 8.07 16.45 -6.14
CA LEU A 191 7.71 15.24 -6.89
C LEU A 191 7.71 15.53 -8.39
N PRO A 192 8.01 14.52 -9.23
CA PRO A 192 7.95 14.67 -10.68
C PRO A 192 6.59 15.20 -11.14
N HIS A 193 6.60 16.14 -12.07
CA HIS A 193 5.37 16.64 -12.68
C HIS A 193 4.67 15.54 -13.47
N VAL A 194 3.34 15.55 -13.41
CA VAL A 194 2.52 14.66 -14.24
C VAL A 194 2.62 15.15 -15.69
N ALA A 195 2.87 14.23 -16.62
CA ALA A 195 2.87 14.55 -18.05
C ALA A 195 1.49 15.09 -18.50
N PRO A 196 1.41 15.86 -19.58
CA PRO A 196 0.14 16.31 -20.13
C PRO A 196 -0.83 15.12 -20.35
N GLY A 197 -2.04 15.23 -19.81
CA GLY A 197 -3.04 14.15 -19.84
C GLY A 197 -2.94 13.11 -18.73
N GLY A 198 -1.89 13.15 -17.90
CA GLY A 198 -1.80 12.30 -16.72
C GLY A 198 -2.64 12.84 -15.54
N LEU A 199 -2.89 11.99 -14.57
CA LEU A 199 -3.70 12.28 -13.39
C LEU A 199 -2.86 12.14 -12.11
N ARG A 200 -3.27 12.87 -11.07
CA ARG A 200 -2.77 12.72 -9.71
C ARG A 200 -3.94 12.46 -8.76
N CYS A 201 -3.79 11.47 -7.89
CA CYS A 201 -4.87 11.03 -7.01
C CYS A 201 -4.30 10.64 -5.64
N GLU A 202 -4.87 11.21 -4.58
CA GLU A 202 -4.61 10.72 -3.23
C GLU A 202 -5.16 9.31 -3.08
N ALA A 203 -4.33 8.39 -2.64
CA ALA A 203 -4.71 7.01 -2.41
C ALA A 203 -3.89 6.39 -1.27
N LEU A 204 -4.52 5.52 -0.50
CA LEU A 204 -3.89 4.72 0.54
C LEU A 204 -4.10 3.23 0.23
N PRO A 205 -3.27 2.35 0.76
CA PRO A 205 -3.53 0.92 0.66
C PRO A 205 -4.80 0.58 1.46
N THR A 206 -5.80 0.08 0.78
CA THR A 206 -7.05 -0.34 1.43
C THR A 206 -7.17 -1.85 1.44
N ALA A 207 -7.83 -2.39 2.46
CA ALA A 207 -8.15 -3.81 2.52
C ALA A 207 -9.06 -4.23 1.36
N ALA A 208 -9.91 -3.33 0.85
CA ALA A 208 -10.70 -3.57 -0.35
C ALA A 208 -9.82 -3.75 -1.59
N ALA A 209 -8.75 -2.96 -1.75
CA ALA A 209 -7.77 -3.15 -2.81
C ALA A 209 -7.04 -4.49 -2.68
N LEU A 210 -6.64 -4.86 -1.46
CA LEU A 210 -6.04 -6.17 -1.19
C LEU A 210 -6.97 -7.30 -1.65
N LEU A 211 -8.28 -7.21 -1.34
CA LEU A 211 -9.27 -8.22 -1.77
C LEU A 211 -9.43 -8.27 -3.30
N ARG A 212 -9.41 -7.13 -4.00
CA ARG A 212 -9.48 -7.10 -5.48
C ARG A 212 -8.26 -7.77 -6.11
N LEU A 213 -7.08 -7.63 -5.49
CA LEU A 213 -5.84 -8.28 -5.93
C LEU A 213 -5.78 -9.77 -5.57
N ALA A 214 -6.46 -10.17 -4.48
CA ALA A 214 -6.31 -11.49 -3.87
C ALA A 214 -6.60 -12.64 -4.85
N SER A 215 -7.67 -12.56 -5.65
CA SER A 215 -8.03 -13.64 -6.58
C SER A 215 -6.93 -13.94 -7.61
N ALA A 216 -6.34 -12.87 -8.17
CA ALA A 216 -5.27 -13.03 -9.17
C ALA A 216 -3.97 -13.55 -8.54
N LEU A 217 -3.61 -13.06 -7.35
CA LEU A 217 -2.42 -13.51 -6.63
C LEU A 217 -2.57 -14.94 -6.11
N TRP A 218 -3.77 -15.30 -5.63
CA TRP A 218 -4.09 -16.68 -5.25
C TRP A 218 -3.95 -17.65 -6.44
N ALA A 219 -4.52 -17.28 -7.60
CA ALA A 219 -4.42 -18.10 -8.82
C ALA A 219 -2.98 -18.27 -9.33
N GLN A 220 -2.07 -17.34 -8.97
CA GLN A 220 -0.63 -17.44 -9.24
C GLN A 220 0.12 -18.29 -8.20
N GLY A 221 -0.55 -18.83 -7.18
CA GLY A 221 0.07 -19.65 -6.14
C GLY A 221 0.94 -18.85 -5.17
N LEU A 222 0.65 -17.56 -4.94
CA LEU A 222 1.43 -16.68 -4.07
C LEU A 222 1.01 -16.74 -2.59
N ALA A 223 0.03 -17.56 -2.25
CA ALA A 223 -0.28 -17.87 -0.86
C ALA A 223 0.85 -18.70 -0.25
N VAL A 224 1.21 -18.38 0.99
CA VAL A 224 2.30 -19.04 1.70
C VAL A 224 1.83 -19.50 3.08
N PRO A 225 2.47 -20.51 3.69
CA PRO A 225 2.21 -20.89 5.07
C PRO A 225 2.40 -19.71 6.04
N ALA A 226 1.69 -19.75 7.18
CA ALA A 226 1.69 -18.66 8.15
C ALA A 226 3.10 -18.25 8.62
N GLU A 227 4.00 -19.21 8.84
CA GLU A 227 5.39 -18.97 9.26
C GLU A 227 6.25 -18.25 8.21
N GLN A 228 5.82 -18.22 6.96
CA GLN A 228 6.48 -17.51 5.87
C GLN A 228 5.95 -16.08 5.67
N ALA A 229 4.95 -15.66 6.44
CA ALA A 229 4.53 -14.26 6.41
C ALA A 229 5.67 -13.37 6.91
N MET A 230 6.16 -12.51 6.03
CA MET A 230 7.28 -11.59 6.34
C MET A 230 6.96 -10.18 5.87
N PRO A 231 7.33 -9.17 6.67
CA PRO A 231 7.26 -7.79 6.21
C PRO A 231 8.32 -7.50 5.16
N LEU A 232 7.99 -6.64 4.20
CA LEU A 232 8.92 -6.18 3.18
C LEU A 232 9.62 -4.90 3.63
N TYR A 233 10.87 -5.03 4.00
CA TYR A 233 11.74 -3.89 4.34
C TYR A 233 12.64 -3.55 3.15
N ILE A 234 12.60 -2.31 2.70
CA ILE A 234 13.46 -1.82 1.60
C ILE A 234 14.43 -0.72 2.04
N ARG A 235 14.37 -0.31 3.30
CA ARG A 235 15.32 0.63 3.86
C ARG A 235 16.34 -0.14 4.70
N ASP A 236 17.60 -0.11 4.27
CA ASP A 236 18.70 -0.75 4.99
C ASP A 236 19.00 -0.05 6.33
N LYS A 237 18.71 1.26 6.40
CA LYS A 237 18.98 2.09 7.59
C LYS A 237 17.71 2.71 8.14
N VAL A 238 17.23 2.19 9.26
CA VAL A 238 15.94 2.58 9.87
C VAL A 238 16.04 3.81 10.77
N ALA A 239 17.26 4.22 11.17
CA ALA A 239 17.48 5.38 12.03
C ALA A 239 18.87 5.99 11.80
N ASN A 240 18.95 7.31 11.86
CA ASN A 240 20.21 8.01 11.90
C ASN A 240 20.91 7.76 13.24
N THR A 241 22.21 7.54 13.22
CA THR A 241 23.04 7.49 14.43
C THR A 241 22.97 8.84 15.17
N THR A 242 23.37 8.84 16.41
CA THR A 242 23.42 10.11 17.20
C THR A 242 24.31 11.14 16.51
N ALA A 243 25.46 10.74 16.00
CA ALA A 243 26.38 11.61 15.28
C ALA A 243 25.77 12.20 13.98
N GLU A 244 25.00 11.40 13.23
CA GLU A 244 24.31 11.90 12.03
C GLU A 244 23.18 12.87 12.35
N ARG A 245 22.42 12.63 13.44
CA ARG A 245 21.41 13.57 13.90
C ARG A 245 22.02 14.91 14.36
N GLU A 246 23.17 14.87 15.00
CA GLU A 246 23.90 16.06 15.40
C GLU A 246 24.44 16.82 14.19
N ALA A 247 24.99 16.12 13.20
CA ALA A 247 25.45 16.71 11.94
C ALA A 247 24.29 17.37 11.16
N MET A 248 23.15 16.72 11.06
CA MET A 248 21.95 17.29 10.42
C MET A 248 21.42 18.52 11.16
N LYS A 249 21.44 18.51 12.50
CA LYS A 249 21.06 19.70 13.29
C LYS A 249 22.03 20.87 13.07
N ALA A 250 23.33 20.60 13.01
CA ALA A 250 24.34 21.62 12.73
C ALA A 250 24.13 22.25 11.36
N GLN A 251 23.94 21.43 10.31
CA GLN A 251 23.64 21.89 8.95
C GLN A 251 22.35 22.71 8.87
N ALA A 252 21.30 22.31 9.58
CA ALA A 252 20.05 23.07 9.61
C ALA A 252 20.20 24.43 10.31
N VAL A 253 21.04 24.54 11.34
CA VAL A 253 21.37 25.80 12.00
C VAL A 253 22.20 26.71 11.08
N GLU A 254 23.19 26.16 10.39
CA GLU A 254 23.99 26.91 9.41
C GLU A 254 23.16 27.45 8.26
N ALA A 255 22.26 26.62 7.70
CA ALA A 255 21.35 27.03 6.62
C ALA A 255 20.41 28.16 7.08
N LYS A 256 19.82 28.07 8.28
CA LYS A 256 19.01 29.16 8.86
C LYS A 256 19.81 30.43 9.07
N THR A 257 21.05 30.32 9.51
CA THR A 257 21.92 31.48 9.76
C THR A 257 22.33 32.13 8.43
N ALA A 258 22.60 31.33 7.40
CA ALA A 258 22.89 31.83 6.05
C ALA A 258 21.69 32.57 5.43
N LEU A 259 20.47 31.99 5.56
CA LEU A 259 19.22 32.62 5.10
C LEU A 259 18.96 33.97 5.82
N ALA A 260 19.16 34.00 7.14
CA ALA A 260 18.98 35.22 7.93
C ALA A 260 20.00 36.31 7.55
N LYS A 261 21.25 35.95 7.25
CA LYS A 261 22.26 36.88 6.75
C LYS A 261 21.96 37.41 5.34
N ALA A 262 21.43 36.54 4.44
CA ALA A 262 21.02 36.95 3.09
C ALA A 262 19.81 37.91 3.12
N ALA A 263 18.87 37.70 4.04
CA ALA A 263 17.71 38.58 4.21
C ALA A 263 18.03 39.92 4.92
N ALA A 264 19.22 40.06 5.55
CA ALA A 264 19.66 41.26 6.24
C ALA A 264 20.63 42.15 5.42
N GLN A 265 20.93 41.77 4.17
CA GLN A 265 21.69 42.63 3.25
C GLN A 265 20.74 43.52 2.45
N PRO A 266 20.90 44.83 2.51
CA PRO A 266 20.02 45.84 1.88
C PRO A 266 20.09 45.81 0.35
#